data_0c1b9a648faa6c079028f7ca3e1acdfd
#
_entry.id   0c1b9a648faa6c079028f7ca3e1acdfd
#
_cell.length_a   1.000
_cell.length_b   1.000
_cell.length_c   1.000
_cell.angle_alpha   90.00
_cell.angle_beta   90.00
_cell.angle_gamma   90.00
#
_symmetry.space_group_name_H-M   'P 1'
#
loop_
_entity.id
_entity.type
_entity.pdbx_description
1 polymer ?
#
loop_
_entity_poly.entity_id
_entity_poly.type
_entity_poly.pdbx_seq_one_letter_code
_entity_poly.pdbx_strand_id
1 'polypeptide(L)'
;TGSWLTDAKNKFSKTNCIAYKIASKFVKGSPIRQEFLETALDWISEGKIADYMAEHCKDANANELWLYFNNVIEWVKTTFNTDKYYRKEMLGVNWGELYNKYHNNSYDSKELEKKVKELMENEEVTDKKGIYEYLLSGEDESLAKKLSKRTFSNTDKRIAYERQNGICPKCGEHHTFEEMDGDHIIPWWRGGKTTLDNLQMLCNKCNKGKGGKME
;
A
#
# COMPACT_ATOMS: atom_id res chain seq x y z
N THR A 1 -0.30 -26.12 28.35
CA THR A 1 0.02 -25.82 26.92
C THR A 1 -1.16 -26.26 26.11
N GLY A 2 -2.00 -25.28 25.74
CA GLY A 2 -3.24 -25.55 25.02
C GLY A 2 -2.96 -26.18 23.66
N SER A 3 -3.87 -27.06 23.25
CA SER A 3 -3.87 -27.70 21.93
C SER A 3 -3.82 -26.66 20.78
N TRP A 4 -4.46 -25.49 20.98
CA TRP A 4 -4.46 -24.40 20.02
C TRP A 4 -3.05 -23.90 19.67
N LEU A 5 -2.23 -23.55 20.67
CA LEU A 5 -0.87 -23.02 20.42
C LEU A 5 0.03 -24.07 19.73
N THR A 6 -0.11 -25.33 20.12
CA THR A 6 0.64 -26.42 19.49
C THR A 6 0.25 -26.59 18.03
N ASP A 7 -1.03 -26.53 17.72
CA ASP A 7 -1.56 -26.64 16.37
C ASP A 7 -1.17 -25.42 15.53
N ALA A 8 -1.29 -24.20 16.09
CA ALA A 8 -0.83 -22.96 15.42
C ALA A 8 0.66 -23.01 15.06
N LYS A 9 1.52 -23.43 16.01
CA LYS A 9 2.97 -23.59 15.74
C LYS A 9 3.25 -24.64 14.67
N ASN A 10 2.50 -25.72 14.63
CA ASN A 10 2.65 -26.75 13.59
C ASN A 10 2.34 -26.19 12.19
N LYS A 11 1.32 -25.35 12.08
CA LYS A 11 0.88 -24.76 10.82
C LYS A 11 1.75 -23.60 10.34
N PHE A 12 2.29 -22.78 11.28
CA PHE A 12 2.90 -21.50 10.97
C PHE A 12 4.39 -21.34 11.35
N SER A 13 4.90 -22.13 12.29
CA SER A 13 6.20 -21.82 12.94
C SER A 13 7.25 -22.92 12.82
N LYS A 14 7.07 -23.88 11.93
CA LYS A 14 8.07 -24.92 11.64
C LYS A 14 8.76 -24.69 10.32
N THR A 15 9.99 -25.15 10.19
CA THR A 15 10.67 -25.26 8.88
C THR A 15 9.76 -26.05 7.95
N ASN A 16 9.48 -25.53 6.76
CA ASN A 16 8.58 -26.15 5.78
C ASN A 16 7.13 -26.36 6.26
N CYS A 17 6.65 -25.57 7.22
CA CYS A 17 5.24 -25.56 7.60
C CYS A 17 4.34 -25.22 6.41
N ILE A 18 3.06 -25.59 6.52
CA ILE A 18 2.11 -25.39 5.42
C ILE A 18 1.94 -23.90 5.09
N ALA A 19 1.95 -23.00 6.08
CA ALA A 19 1.88 -21.55 5.84
C ALA A 19 3.04 -21.04 4.99
N TYR A 20 4.27 -21.48 5.28
CA TYR A 20 5.44 -21.11 4.48
C TYR A 20 5.35 -21.62 3.03
N LYS A 21 4.91 -22.88 2.85
CA LYS A 21 4.78 -23.48 1.52
C LYS A 21 3.84 -22.68 0.60
N ILE A 22 2.71 -22.20 1.14
CA ILE A 22 1.72 -21.49 0.31
C ILE A 22 1.98 -19.99 0.20
N ALA A 23 2.66 -19.37 1.17
CA ALA A 23 2.71 -17.93 1.31
C ALA A 23 4.11 -17.31 1.33
N SER A 24 5.18 -18.07 1.13
CA SER A 24 6.57 -17.54 1.14
C SER A 24 6.83 -16.47 0.09
N LYS A 25 6.03 -16.39 -0.95
CA LYS A 25 6.08 -15.33 -1.97
C LYS A 25 5.37 -14.04 -1.56
N PHE A 26 4.51 -14.10 -0.55
CA PHE A 26 3.64 -12.99 -0.13
C PHE A 26 3.96 -12.47 1.26
N VAL A 27 4.30 -13.38 2.18
CA VAL A 27 4.63 -13.07 3.57
C VAL A 27 6.14 -13.01 3.75
N LYS A 28 6.60 -11.90 4.31
CA LYS A 28 8.01 -11.67 4.62
C LYS A 28 8.37 -12.31 5.96
N GLY A 29 9.60 -12.81 6.07
CA GLY A 29 10.13 -13.34 7.32
C GLY A 29 10.38 -14.86 7.31
N SER A 30 10.65 -15.40 8.50
CA SER A 30 10.98 -16.81 8.73
C SER A 30 9.94 -17.48 9.63
N PRO A 31 9.40 -18.66 9.28
CA PRO A 31 8.45 -19.36 10.12
C PRO A 31 9.07 -19.76 11.47
N ILE A 32 10.37 -20.10 11.53
CA ILE A 32 11.06 -20.48 12.78
C ILE A 32 11.07 -19.32 13.79
N ARG A 33 11.12 -18.08 13.31
CA ARG A 33 11.03 -16.86 14.13
C ARG A 33 9.59 -16.47 14.48
N GLN A 34 8.63 -17.32 14.17
CA GLN A 34 7.19 -17.10 14.37
C GLN A 34 6.58 -15.96 13.54
N GLU A 35 7.34 -15.36 12.62
CA GLU A 35 6.89 -14.20 11.83
C GLU A 35 5.64 -14.52 10.96
N PHE A 36 5.47 -15.76 10.50
CA PHE A 36 4.26 -16.19 9.80
C PHE A 36 3.04 -16.30 10.73
N LEU A 37 3.25 -16.78 11.97
CA LEU A 37 2.19 -16.85 12.97
C LEU A 37 1.77 -15.44 13.42
N GLU A 38 2.75 -14.60 13.70
CA GLU A 38 2.50 -13.19 14.09
C GLU A 38 1.75 -12.45 12.98
N THR A 39 2.16 -12.61 11.71
CA THR A 39 1.47 -12.03 10.56
C THR A 39 0.03 -12.51 10.45
N ALA A 40 -0.22 -13.81 10.59
CA ALA A 40 -1.57 -14.36 10.52
C ALA A 40 -2.46 -13.83 11.65
N LEU A 41 -1.90 -13.74 12.87
CA LEU A 41 -2.58 -13.16 14.04
C LEU A 41 -2.89 -11.69 13.86
N ASP A 42 -1.92 -10.91 13.39
CA ASP A 42 -2.09 -9.49 13.11
C ASP A 42 -3.22 -9.25 12.11
N TRP A 43 -3.24 -10.01 11.03
CA TRP A 43 -4.24 -9.90 9.98
C TRP A 43 -5.66 -10.23 10.46
N ILE A 44 -5.86 -11.35 11.15
CA ILE A 44 -7.20 -11.78 11.59
C ILE A 44 -7.74 -10.88 12.71
N SER A 45 -6.85 -10.36 13.56
CA SER A 45 -7.21 -9.52 14.71
C SER A 45 -7.21 -8.02 14.38
N GLU A 46 -6.84 -7.63 13.16
CA GLU A 46 -6.66 -6.22 12.77
C GLU A 46 -5.75 -5.46 13.77
N GLY A 47 -4.61 -6.09 14.13
CA GLY A 47 -3.63 -5.55 15.06
C GLY A 47 -3.92 -5.80 16.54
N LYS A 48 -5.06 -6.42 16.90
CA LYS A 48 -5.46 -6.69 18.30
C LYS A 48 -5.12 -8.12 18.72
N ILE A 49 -3.86 -8.51 18.54
CA ILE A 49 -3.39 -9.89 18.78
C ILE A 49 -3.71 -10.37 20.21
N ALA A 50 -3.53 -9.49 21.22
CA ALA A 50 -3.78 -9.87 22.62
C ALA A 50 -5.25 -10.24 22.88
N ASP A 51 -6.18 -9.49 22.29
CA ASP A 51 -7.62 -9.74 22.43
C ASP A 51 -8.00 -11.07 21.75
N TYR A 52 -7.53 -11.28 20.51
CA TYR A 52 -7.74 -12.53 19.80
C TYR A 52 -7.18 -13.74 20.57
N MET A 53 -5.98 -13.62 21.11
CA MET A 53 -5.36 -14.68 21.92
C MET A 53 -6.10 -14.95 23.21
N ALA A 54 -6.64 -13.93 23.87
CA ALA A 54 -7.44 -14.10 25.09
C ALA A 54 -8.71 -14.92 24.82
N GLU A 55 -9.32 -14.73 23.65
CA GLU A 55 -10.54 -15.44 23.24
C GLU A 55 -10.24 -16.87 22.77
N HIS A 56 -9.22 -17.08 21.95
CA HIS A 56 -9.01 -18.32 21.20
C HIS A 56 -7.92 -19.25 21.77
N CYS A 57 -7.06 -18.80 22.70
CA CYS A 57 -5.93 -19.62 23.19
C CYS A 57 -6.33 -20.93 23.86
N LYS A 58 -7.60 -21.08 24.27
CA LYS A 58 -8.17 -22.29 24.88
C LYS A 58 -8.91 -23.19 23.91
N ASP A 59 -9.05 -22.79 22.66
CA ASP A 59 -9.72 -23.57 21.64
C ASP A 59 -9.00 -24.89 21.36
N ALA A 60 -9.72 -25.86 20.84
CA ALA A 60 -9.17 -27.19 20.57
C ALA A 60 -8.05 -27.20 19.51
N ASN A 61 -8.08 -26.24 18.58
CA ASN A 61 -7.11 -26.11 17.50
C ASN A 61 -7.14 -24.69 16.92
N ALA A 62 -6.20 -24.38 16.02
CA ALA A 62 -6.07 -23.08 15.33
C ALA A 62 -6.62 -23.14 13.88
N ASN A 63 -7.69 -23.91 13.65
CA ASN A 63 -8.24 -24.07 12.30
C ASN A 63 -8.87 -22.79 11.77
N GLU A 64 -9.48 -21.98 12.62
CA GLU A 64 -10.05 -20.67 12.22
C GLU A 64 -8.96 -19.75 11.70
N LEU A 65 -7.88 -19.57 12.45
CA LEU A 65 -6.72 -18.79 12.03
C LEU A 65 -6.13 -19.31 10.71
N TRP A 66 -6.01 -20.62 10.59
CA TRP A 66 -5.50 -21.26 9.40
C TRP A 66 -6.40 -21.01 8.18
N LEU A 67 -7.72 -21.21 8.34
CA LEU A 67 -8.68 -21.00 7.26
C LEU A 67 -8.68 -19.56 6.78
N TYR A 68 -8.67 -18.61 7.71
CA TYR A 68 -8.57 -17.20 7.39
C TYR A 68 -7.29 -16.89 6.59
N PHE A 69 -6.12 -17.30 7.09
CA PHE A 69 -4.84 -17.08 6.42
C PHE A 69 -4.82 -17.68 5.01
N ASN A 70 -5.29 -18.92 4.88
CA ASN A 70 -5.39 -19.59 3.58
C ASN A 70 -6.31 -18.82 2.62
N ASN A 71 -7.45 -18.33 3.09
CA ASN A 71 -8.38 -17.55 2.29
C ASN A 71 -7.75 -16.25 1.79
N VAL A 72 -6.98 -15.55 2.64
CA VAL A 72 -6.23 -14.36 2.23
C VAL A 72 -5.28 -14.69 1.07
N ILE A 73 -4.47 -15.74 1.22
CA ILE A 73 -3.48 -16.13 0.20
C ILE A 73 -4.14 -16.57 -1.10
N GLU A 74 -5.19 -17.39 -1.03
CA GLU A 74 -5.91 -17.83 -2.22
C GLU A 74 -6.64 -16.66 -2.93
N TRP A 75 -7.19 -15.72 -2.16
CA TRP A 75 -7.76 -14.51 -2.74
C TRP A 75 -6.72 -13.67 -3.50
N VAL A 76 -5.52 -13.47 -2.93
CA VAL A 76 -4.43 -12.76 -3.61
C VAL A 76 -4.05 -13.47 -4.91
N LYS A 77 -3.87 -14.79 -4.84
CA LYS A 77 -3.50 -15.60 -6.01
C LYS A 77 -4.54 -15.50 -7.13
N THR A 78 -5.81 -15.60 -6.78
CA THR A 78 -6.91 -15.54 -7.75
C THR A 78 -7.07 -14.13 -8.33
N THR A 79 -7.10 -13.11 -7.46
CA THR A 79 -7.32 -11.71 -7.86
C THR A 79 -6.25 -11.22 -8.82
N PHE A 80 -4.97 -11.52 -8.54
CA PHE A 80 -3.84 -11.06 -9.35
C PHE A 80 -3.28 -12.14 -10.29
N ASN A 81 -3.89 -13.32 -10.35
CA ASN A 81 -3.42 -14.45 -11.19
C ASN A 81 -1.91 -14.69 -11.03
N THR A 82 -1.48 -14.87 -9.77
CA THR A 82 -0.06 -14.87 -9.42
C THR A 82 0.71 -16.10 -9.92
N ASP A 83 0.04 -17.16 -10.32
CA ASP A 83 0.68 -18.30 -10.99
C ASP A 83 1.34 -17.86 -12.30
N LYS A 84 0.77 -16.86 -12.97
CA LYS A 84 1.28 -16.31 -14.23
C LYS A 84 2.02 -14.98 -14.02
N TYR A 85 1.57 -14.12 -13.11
CA TYR A 85 1.99 -12.71 -13.03
C TYR A 85 2.57 -12.31 -11.67
N TYR A 86 3.18 -13.26 -10.95
CA TYR A 86 3.86 -12.95 -9.69
C TYR A 86 4.96 -11.89 -9.88
N ARG A 87 5.03 -10.94 -8.92
CA ARG A 87 6.09 -9.92 -8.83
C ARG A 87 6.67 -9.89 -7.41
N LYS A 88 7.98 -9.63 -7.32
CA LYS A 88 8.69 -9.54 -6.03
C LYS A 88 8.14 -8.46 -5.09
N GLU A 89 7.53 -7.43 -5.65
CA GLU A 89 6.89 -6.33 -4.92
C GLU A 89 5.69 -6.79 -4.10
N MET A 90 5.11 -7.96 -4.42
CA MET A 90 4.04 -8.59 -3.65
C MET A 90 4.52 -9.09 -2.29
N LEU A 91 5.83 -9.36 -2.15
CA LEU A 91 6.40 -9.83 -0.88
C LEU A 91 6.34 -8.73 0.19
N GLY A 92 5.61 -9.01 1.27
CA GLY A 92 5.48 -8.12 2.43
C GLY A 92 4.50 -6.97 2.23
N VAL A 93 3.58 -7.06 1.27
CA VAL A 93 2.34 -6.26 1.25
C VAL A 93 1.44 -6.74 2.39
N ASN A 94 0.71 -5.83 3.03
CA ASN A 94 -0.24 -6.20 4.10
C ASN A 94 -1.52 -6.81 3.53
N TRP A 95 -1.39 -8.05 3.01
CA TRP A 95 -2.47 -8.73 2.31
C TRP A 95 -3.71 -9.00 3.17
N GLY A 96 -3.54 -9.21 4.47
CA GLY A 96 -4.67 -9.40 5.37
C GLY A 96 -5.52 -8.14 5.51
N GLU A 97 -4.89 -6.97 5.66
CA GLU A 97 -5.60 -5.70 5.68
C GLU A 97 -6.35 -5.44 4.36
N LEU A 98 -5.71 -5.70 3.22
CA LEU A 98 -6.33 -5.55 1.91
C LEU A 98 -7.49 -6.55 1.72
N TYR A 99 -7.32 -7.79 2.17
CA TYR A 99 -8.39 -8.79 2.17
C TYR A 99 -9.59 -8.31 3.00
N ASN A 100 -9.36 -7.88 4.23
CA ASN A 100 -10.42 -7.41 5.12
C ASN A 100 -11.22 -6.26 4.51
N LYS A 101 -10.55 -5.35 3.78
CA LYS A 101 -11.18 -4.20 3.13
C LYS A 101 -11.89 -4.53 1.82
N TYR A 102 -11.30 -5.41 0.99
CA TYR A 102 -11.63 -5.46 -0.43
C TYR A 102 -12.06 -6.84 -0.97
N HIS A 103 -12.03 -7.93 -0.18
CA HIS A 103 -12.31 -9.27 -0.69
C HIS A 103 -13.75 -9.47 -1.19
N ASN A 104 -14.69 -8.63 -0.77
CA ASN A 104 -16.08 -8.67 -1.23
C ASN A 104 -16.29 -8.00 -2.61
N ASN A 105 -15.29 -7.29 -3.12
CA ASN A 105 -15.36 -6.66 -4.42
C ASN A 105 -15.05 -7.67 -5.53
N SER A 106 -15.60 -7.43 -6.71
CA SER A 106 -15.34 -8.24 -7.91
C SER A 106 -14.26 -7.58 -8.76
N TYR A 107 -13.28 -8.35 -9.21
CA TYR A 107 -12.16 -7.85 -10.01
C TYR A 107 -11.97 -8.69 -11.27
N ASP A 108 -11.68 -8.02 -12.39
CA ASP A 108 -11.17 -8.68 -13.59
C ASP A 108 -9.64 -8.78 -13.50
N SER A 109 -9.12 -9.99 -13.35
CA SER A 109 -7.68 -10.24 -13.21
C SER A 109 -6.86 -9.78 -14.41
N LYS A 110 -7.43 -9.77 -15.62
CA LYS A 110 -6.71 -9.31 -16.83
C LYS A 110 -6.59 -7.80 -16.85
N GLU A 111 -7.67 -7.11 -16.49
CA GLU A 111 -7.67 -5.65 -16.38
C GLU A 111 -6.76 -5.17 -15.25
N LEU A 112 -6.80 -5.84 -14.08
CA LEU A 112 -5.87 -5.57 -13.00
C LEU A 112 -4.40 -5.75 -13.43
N GLU A 113 -4.08 -6.84 -14.10
CA GLU A 113 -2.72 -7.10 -14.57
C GLU A 113 -2.23 -6.02 -15.53
N LYS A 114 -3.08 -5.58 -16.46
CA LYS A 114 -2.75 -4.49 -17.37
C LYS A 114 -2.39 -3.21 -16.61
N LYS A 115 -3.22 -2.82 -15.64
CA LYS A 115 -3.00 -1.63 -14.80
C LYS A 115 -1.78 -1.77 -13.90
N VAL A 116 -1.57 -2.93 -13.28
CA VAL A 116 -0.36 -3.21 -12.48
C VAL A 116 0.88 -3.01 -13.34
N LYS A 117 0.91 -3.56 -14.56
CA LYS A 117 2.03 -3.43 -15.48
C LYS A 117 2.30 -1.96 -15.83
N GLU A 118 1.27 -1.22 -16.23
CA GLU A 118 1.38 0.22 -16.56
C GLU A 118 1.96 1.04 -15.38
N LEU A 119 1.48 0.80 -14.15
CA LEU A 119 1.96 1.49 -12.96
C LEU A 119 3.37 1.05 -12.54
N MET A 120 3.74 -0.21 -12.74
CA MET A 120 5.09 -0.72 -12.48
C MET A 120 6.12 -0.09 -13.43
N GLU A 121 5.75 0.15 -14.68
CA GLU A 121 6.59 0.78 -15.70
C GLU A 121 6.64 2.32 -15.55
N ASN A 122 5.70 2.92 -14.84
CA ASN A 122 5.63 4.37 -14.67
C ASN A 122 6.71 4.87 -13.69
N GLU A 123 7.64 5.67 -14.18
CA GLU A 123 8.75 6.23 -13.40
C GLU A 123 8.28 7.18 -12.28
N GLU A 124 7.12 7.81 -12.41
CA GLU A 124 6.54 8.69 -11.38
C GLU A 124 6.03 7.90 -10.17
N VAL A 125 5.72 6.62 -10.32
CA VAL A 125 5.28 5.73 -9.24
C VAL A 125 6.50 5.18 -8.52
N THR A 126 6.74 5.64 -7.31
CA THR A 126 7.89 5.23 -6.47
C THR A 126 7.52 4.18 -5.44
N ASP A 127 6.29 4.17 -4.95
CA ASP A 127 5.77 3.12 -4.06
C ASP A 127 5.12 1.99 -4.86
N LYS A 128 5.94 1.06 -5.33
CA LYS A 128 5.46 -0.07 -6.15
C LYS A 128 4.56 -1.05 -5.36
N LYS A 129 4.69 -1.12 -4.03
CA LYS A 129 3.82 -1.96 -3.19
C LYS A 129 2.44 -1.35 -2.99
N GLY A 130 2.35 -0.04 -2.90
CA GLY A 130 1.09 0.67 -2.80
C GLY A 130 0.18 0.54 -4.02
N ILE A 131 0.73 0.13 -5.18
CA ILE A 131 -0.04 -0.12 -6.41
C ILE A 131 -1.20 -1.10 -6.16
N TYR A 132 -0.96 -2.14 -5.36
CA TYR A 132 -1.97 -3.17 -5.09
C TYR A 132 -3.18 -2.60 -4.34
N GLU A 133 -2.95 -1.84 -3.26
CA GLU A 133 -4.05 -1.17 -2.54
C GLU A 133 -4.77 -0.15 -3.42
N TYR A 134 -4.02 0.66 -4.16
CA TYR A 134 -4.58 1.67 -5.06
C TYR A 134 -5.56 1.06 -6.08
N LEU A 135 -5.17 -0.03 -6.73
CA LEU A 135 -6.04 -0.69 -7.71
C LEU A 135 -7.24 -1.41 -7.06
N LEU A 136 -7.04 -2.05 -5.90
CA LEU A 136 -8.12 -2.71 -5.17
C LEU A 136 -9.18 -1.73 -4.65
N SER A 137 -8.78 -0.49 -4.34
CA SER A 137 -9.68 0.58 -3.90
C SER A 137 -10.53 1.19 -5.03
N GLY A 138 -10.31 0.78 -6.27
CA GLY A 138 -10.92 1.41 -7.43
C GLY A 138 -10.24 2.72 -7.84
N GLU A 139 -8.93 2.81 -7.63
CA GLU A 139 -8.09 3.95 -8.01
C GLU A 139 -8.39 5.22 -7.19
N ASP A 140 -8.53 5.07 -5.88
CA ASP A 140 -8.77 6.17 -4.95
C ASP A 140 -7.69 7.25 -5.04
N GLU A 141 -8.09 8.51 -5.25
CA GLU A 141 -7.16 9.63 -5.42
C GLU A 141 -6.26 9.88 -4.20
N SER A 142 -6.73 9.58 -3.00
CA SER A 142 -5.93 9.75 -1.77
C SER A 142 -4.78 8.76 -1.72
N LEU A 143 -5.00 7.54 -2.23
CA LEU A 143 -3.97 6.52 -2.38
C LEU A 143 -3.03 6.82 -3.55
N ALA A 144 -3.55 7.35 -4.66
CA ALA A 144 -2.75 7.82 -5.78
C ALA A 144 -1.64 8.78 -5.34
N LYS A 145 -1.96 9.75 -4.47
CA LYS A 145 -0.99 10.70 -3.92
C LYS A 145 0.15 10.04 -3.15
N LYS A 146 -0.10 8.88 -2.53
CA LYS A 146 0.91 8.12 -1.79
C LYS A 146 1.85 7.33 -2.69
N LEU A 147 1.42 6.96 -3.90
CA LEU A 147 2.23 6.20 -4.84
C LEU A 147 3.42 6.99 -5.38
N SER A 148 3.27 8.29 -5.57
CA SER A 148 4.36 9.16 -6.03
C SER A 148 4.94 9.92 -4.84
N LYS A 149 6.17 9.58 -4.48
CA LYS A 149 6.98 10.32 -3.50
C LYS A 149 8.00 11.24 -4.15
N ARG A 150 7.93 11.42 -5.46
CA ARG A 150 8.81 12.35 -6.16
C ARG A 150 8.50 13.77 -5.73
N THR A 151 9.49 14.42 -5.14
CA THR A 151 9.47 15.81 -4.75
C THR A 151 10.38 16.59 -5.70
N PHE A 152 9.99 17.80 -6.01
CA PHE A 152 10.86 18.71 -6.75
C PHE A 152 12.11 19.05 -5.94
N SER A 153 13.25 19.18 -6.60
CA SER A 153 14.49 19.61 -5.96
C SER A 153 14.36 21.05 -5.43
N ASN A 154 15.18 21.42 -4.44
CA ASN A 154 15.21 22.80 -3.95
C ASN A 154 15.63 23.78 -5.06
N THR A 155 16.45 23.33 -6.00
CA THR A 155 16.82 24.14 -7.18
C THR A 155 15.60 24.41 -8.06
N ASP A 156 14.81 23.36 -8.38
CA ASP A 156 13.60 23.53 -9.20
C ASP A 156 12.58 24.43 -8.49
N LYS A 157 12.38 24.23 -7.20
CA LYS A 157 11.49 25.07 -6.38
C LYS A 157 11.93 26.52 -6.40
N ARG A 158 13.25 26.79 -6.30
CA ARG A 158 13.77 28.16 -6.38
C ARG A 158 13.51 28.78 -7.75
N ILE A 159 13.75 28.06 -8.83
CA ILE A 159 13.48 28.53 -10.20
C ILE A 159 11.98 28.85 -10.37
N ALA A 160 11.10 27.98 -9.88
CA ALA A 160 9.66 28.20 -9.97
C ALA A 160 9.22 29.42 -9.15
N TYR A 161 9.77 29.59 -7.94
CA TYR A 161 9.52 30.74 -7.07
C TYR A 161 9.90 32.05 -7.73
N GLU A 162 11.11 32.15 -8.31
CA GLU A 162 11.57 33.33 -9.03
C GLU A 162 10.70 33.62 -10.27
N ARG A 163 10.34 32.55 -11.02
CA ARG A 163 9.44 32.67 -12.18
C ARG A 163 8.07 33.24 -11.79
N GLN A 164 7.58 32.95 -10.59
CA GLN A 164 6.31 33.42 -10.04
C GLN A 164 6.44 34.77 -9.30
N ASN A 165 7.66 35.34 -9.15
CA ASN A 165 7.93 36.50 -8.31
C ASN A 165 7.41 36.37 -6.88
N GLY A 166 7.47 35.17 -6.31
CA GLY A 166 6.95 34.88 -4.95
C GLY A 166 5.42 34.93 -4.80
N ILE A 167 4.68 35.04 -5.93
CA ILE A 167 3.22 35.14 -5.90
C ILE A 167 2.61 33.75 -5.98
N CYS A 168 1.75 33.41 -5.01
CA CYS A 168 0.98 32.17 -5.03
C CYS A 168 -0.11 32.25 -6.11
N PRO A 169 -0.12 31.36 -7.12
CA PRO A 169 -1.08 31.43 -8.22
C PRO A 169 -2.53 31.16 -7.78
N LYS A 170 -2.75 30.63 -6.58
CA LYS A 170 -4.10 30.31 -6.09
C LYS A 170 -4.73 31.48 -5.30
N CYS A 171 -4.00 32.17 -4.43
CA CYS A 171 -4.53 33.32 -3.68
C CYS A 171 -4.10 34.68 -4.23
N GLY A 172 -3.10 34.72 -5.10
CA GLY A 172 -2.58 35.96 -5.67
C GLY A 172 -1.71 36.78 -4.71
N GLU A 173 -1.43 36.28 -3.51
CA GLU A 173 -0.64 36.97 -2.50
C GLU A 173 0.85 36.64 -2.63
N HIS A 174 1.71 37.59 -2.26
CA HIS A 174 3.14 37.40 -2.21
C HIS A 174 3.55 36.71 -0.91
N HIS A 175 4.43 35.71 -1.01
CA HIS A 175 4.97 34.95 0.12
C HIS A 175 6.48 34.78 -0.01
N THR A 176 7.16 34.52 1.11
CA THR A 176 8.58 34.16 1.09
C THR A 176 8.74 32.72 0.58
N PHE A 177 9.95 32.36 0.14
CA PHE A 177 10.23 31.02 -0.36
C PHE A 177 9.94 29.94 0.70
N GLU A 178 10.21 30.23 1.95
CA GLU A 178 10.01 29.34 3.12
C GLU A 178 8.53 29.13 3.45
N GLU A 179 7.66 30.02 3.00
CA GLU A 179 6.21 29.94 3.19
C GLU A 179 5.50 29.22 2.04
N MET A 180 6.28 28.76 1.04
CA MET A 180 5.73 28.10 -0.13
C MET A 180 6.29 26.70 -0.33
N ASP A 181 5.46 25.81 -0.84
CA ASP A 181 5.83 24.46 -1.24
C ASP A 181 5.65 24.22 -2.74
N GLY A 182 6.53 23.38 -3.28
CA GLY A 182 6.42 22.92 -4.69
C GLY A 182 5.28 21.92 -4.85
N ASP A 183 4.41 22.17 -5.81
CA ASP A 183 3.27 21.35 -6.14
C ASP A 183 3.17 21.09 -7.64
N HIS A 184 2.63 19.93 -8.03
CA HIS A 184 2.39 19.61 -9.42
C HIS A 184 1.17 20.38 -9.95
N ILE A 185 1.31 21.09 -11.07
CA ILE A 185 0.18 21.74 -11.77
C ILE A 185 -0.80 20.66 -12.22
N ILE A 186 -0.30 19.64 -12.93
CA ILE A 186 -1.04 18.44 -13.32
C ILE A 186 -0.52 17.27 -12.50
N PRO A 187 -1.36 16.60 -11.67
CA PRO A 187 -0.95 15.43 -10.90
C PRO A 187 -0.49 14.28 -11.79
N TRP A 188 0.42 13.43 -11.29
CA TRP A 188 0.96 12.31 -12.05
C TRP A 188 -0.12 11.31 -12.53
N TRP A 189 -1.16 11.08 -11.75
CA TRP A 189 -2.29 10.20 -12.13
C TRP A 189 -3.19 10.78 -13.22
N ARG A 190 -2.98 12.04 -13.57
CA ARG A 190 -3.57 12.71 -14.74
C ARG A 190 -2.55 12.93 -15.85
N GLY A 191 -1.42 12.22 -15.81
CA GLY A 191 -0.36 12.29 -16.81
C GLY A 191 0.69 13.39 -16.58
N GLY A 192 0.64 14.09 -15.43
CA GLY A 192 1.67 15.07 -15.06
C GLY A 192 3.00 14.42 -14.73
N LYS A 193 4.11 15.07 -15.08
CA LYS A 193 5.48 14.64 -14.77
C LYS A 193 6.11 15.56 -13.73
N THR A 194 7.10 15.05 -13.00
CA THR A 194 7.90 15.83 -12.05
C THR A 194 8.99 16.60 -12.81
N THR A 195 8.56 17.62 -13.55
CA THR A 195 9.41 18.51 -14.37
C THR A 195 9.16 19.95 -13.99
N LEU A 196 10.13 20.84 -14.28
CA LEU A 196 10.04 22.26 -13.95
C LEU A 196 8.81 22.93 -14.60
N ASP A 197 8.40 22.50 -15.79
CA ASP A 197 7.23 23.05 -16.49
C ASP A 197 5.90 22.68 -15.81
N ASN A 198 5.90 21.58 -15.07
CA ASN A 198 4.74 21.11 -14.29
C ASN A 198 4.84 21.50 -12.80
N LEU A 199 5.78 22.36 -12.43
CA LEU A 199 5.98 22.85 -11.07
C LEU A 199 5.35 24.21 -10.87
N GLN A 200 4.57 24.35 -9.81
CA GLN A 200 4.17 25.63 -9.25
C GLN A 200 4.53 25.70 -7.76
N MET A 201 4.77 26.92 -7.27
CA MET A 201 4.92 27.19 -5.85
C MET A 201 3.58 27.67 -5.29
N LEU A 202 3.06 26.99 -4.28
CA LEU A 202 1.84 27.37 -3.56
C LEU A 202 2.18 27.74 -2.13
N CYS A 203 1.54 28.77 -1.58
CA CYS A 203 1.68 29.04 -0.16
C CYS A 203 1.13 27.87 0.68
N ASN A 204 1.66 27.67 1.89
CA ASN A 204 1.34 26.53 2.76
C ASN A 204 -0.18 26.37 3.00
N LYS A 205 -0.92 27.47 3.08
CA LYS A 205 -2.38 27.47 3.22
C LYS A 205 -3.09 26.93 1.99
N CYS A 206 -2.71 27.41 0.80
CA CYS A 206 -3.29 27.00 -0.47
C CYS A 206 -2.91 25.55 -0.84
N ASN A 207 -1.68 25.13 -0.52
CA ASN A 207 -1.19 23.78 -0.75
C ASN A 207 -1.95 22.76 0.09
N LYS A 208 -2.13 23.03 1.40
CA LYS A 208 -2.97 22.19 2.30
C LYS A 208 -4.42 22.13 1.83
N GLY A 209 -4.98 23.24 1.34
CA GLY A 209 -6.35 23.32 0.83
C GLY A 209 -6.57 22.54 -0.49
N LYS A 210 -5.53 22.37 -1.33
CA LYS A 210 -5.59 21.56 -2.55
C LYS A 210 -5.66 20.05 -2.24
N GLY A 211 -5.18 19.63 -1.06
CA GLY A 211 -5.22 18.23 -0.62
C GLY A 211 -6.61 17.65 -0.33
N GLY A 212 -7.66 18.44 -0.34
CA GLY A 212 -9.01 18.02 0.06
C GLY A 212 -10.17 18.37 -0.86
N LYS A 213 -9.98 19.18 -1.90
CA LYS A 213 -11.07 19.53 -2.85
C LYS A 213 -10.50 19.74 -4.24
N MET A 214 -11.10 19.05 -5.22
CA MET A 214 -10.95 19.41 -6.63
C MET A 214 -11.78 20.65 -6.91
N GLU A 215 -11.18 21.65 -7.52
CA GLU A 215 -11.87 22.58 -8.39
C GLU A 215 -11.75 22.09 -9.82
#